data_d4df8b9d719c3d7b4d155860dcbff5a1
#
_entry.id   d4df8b9d719c3d7b4d155860dcbff5a1
#
_cell.length_a   1.000
_cell.length_b   1.000
_cell.length_c   1.000
_cell.angle_alpha   90.00
_cell.angle_beta   90.00
_cell.angle_gamma   90.00
#
_symmetry.space_group_name_H-M   'P 1'
#
loop_
_entity.id
_entity.type
_entity.pdbx_description
1 polymer ?
#
loop_
_entity_poly.entity_id
_entity_poly.type
_entity_poly.pdbx_seq_one_letter_code
_entity_poly.pdbx_strand_id
1 'polypeptide(L)'
;MLKVAVYWGCVIPAVQYAYEMSVREVLPKLGVEIVDLEDVSCCGNPLQSVNTFASLYLSARNMAIAEKTGLNDLLILCNGCHLSFSEAKHFLNTDEKLRQKVNSLLNDEGLQYKGSLKIWHLVDFLHDAIGKETIRKTLKNPLDGLKVASHYGCHIIRPSTLGRVDDAEDPRKMDELIEWLGAKSIDYSEKLDCCGAVLLLSHPDAALTFAGLKMKAVQGLGVDGFVDTCPSCHMMFDMRQKSVGATVGAKLDVPVIYYTQLLGVAMGIENEKLGLHLNRSPIDELLHKIA
;
A
#
# COMPACT_ATOMS: atom_id res chain seq x y z
N MET A 1 23.89 -4.03 -1.53
CA MET A 1 22.65 -3.31 -1.84
C MET A 1 21.56 -4.36 -2.06
N LEU A 2 20.44 -4.29 -1.36
CA LEU A 2 19.33 -5.21 -1.51
C LEU A 2 18.61 -4.92 -2.83
N LYS A 3 18.43 -5.93 -3.70
CA LYS A 3 17.66 -5.77 -4.94
C LYS A 3 16.28 -6.37 -4.77
N VAL A 4 15.24 -5.66 -5.19
CA VAL A 4 13.86 -6.12 -5.11
C VAL A 4 13.12 -5.85 -6.41
N ALA A 5 12.39 -6.85 -6.91
CA ALA A 5 11.45 -6.66 -8.00
C ALA A 5 10.23 -5.90 -7.47
N VAL A 6 9.77 -4.87 -8.17
CA VAL A 6 8.63 -4.06 -7.73
C VAL A 6 7.44 -4.25 -8.66
N TYR A 7 6.31 -4.62 -8.08
CA TYR A 7 5.02 -4.65 -8.76
C TYR A 7 4.21 -3.40 -8.40
N TRP A 8 4.16 -2.47 -9.34
CA TRP A 8 3.45 -1.19 -9.18
C TRP A 8 1.92 -1.33 -9.23
N GLY A 9 1.41 -2.41 -9.82
CA GLY A 9 -0.02 -2.57 -10.05
C GLY A 9 -0.53 -1.68 -11.18
N CYS A 10 -1.85 -1.43 -11.18
CA CYS A 10 -2.50 -0.64 -12.26
C CYS A 10 -2.84 0.79 -11.82
N VAL A 11 -3.13 1.03 -10.55
CA VAL A 11 -3.59 2.33 -10.05
C VAL A 11 -2.43 3.30 -9.84
N ILE A 12 -1.28 2.82 -9.38
CA ILE A 12 -0.12 3.68 -9.10
C ILE A 12 0.35 4.38 -10.37
N PRO A 13 0.73 3.68 -11.45
CA PRO A 13 1.22 4.33 -12.67
C PRO A 13 0.14 5.05 -13.49
N ALA A 14 -1.15 4.82 -13.19
CA ALA A 14 -2.25 5.45 -13.93
C ALA A 14 -2.81 6.69 -13.24
N VAL A 15 -2.82 6.74 -11.90
CA VAL A 15 -3.55 7.77 -11.13
C VAL A 15 -2.79 8.26 -9.91
N GLN A 16 -1.97 7.41 -9.28
CA GLN A 16 -1.34 7.67 -7.97
C GLN A 16 0.17 7.90 -8.10
N TYR A 17 0.57 8.77 -9.04
CA TYR A 17 1.97 9.07 -9.35
C TYR A 17 2.80 9.50 -8.13
N ALA A 18 2.19 10.24 -7.18
CA ALA A 18 2.84 10.67 -5.96
C ALA A 18 3.41 9.49 -5.16
N TYR A 19 2.71 8.37 -5.15
CA TYR A 19 3.19 7.17 -4.47
C TYR A 19 4.44 6.60 -5.15
N GLU A 20 4.42 6.44 -6.47
CA GLU A 20 5.59 5.97 -7.22
C GLU A 20 6.79 6.91 -7.04
N MET A 21 6.58 8.22 -7.20
CA MET A 21 7.63 9.23 -7.02
C MET A 21 8.30 9.09 -5.65
N SER A 22 7.52 9.04 -4.58
CA SER A 22 8.05 8.94 -3.22
C SER A 22 8.78 7.61 -2.96
N VAL A 23 8.27 6.48 -3.46
CA VAL A 23 8.92 5.17 -3.33
C VAL A 23 10.27 5.16 -4.06
N ARG A 24 10.33 5.69 -5.30
CA ARG A 24 11.57 5.76 -6.09
C ARG A 24 12.64 6.65 -5.47
N GLU A 25 12.24 7.65 -4.72
CA GLU A 25 13.18 8.52 -3.99
C GLU A 25 13.65 7.91 -2.65
N VAL A 26 12.77 7.24 -1.93
CA VAL A 26 13.02 6.73 -0.58
C VAL A 26 13.80 5.42 -0.58
N LEU A 27 13.39 4.41 -1.37
CA LEU A 27 14.01 3.08 -1.32
C LEU A 27 15.52 3.09 -1.63
N PRO A 28 16.03 3.83 -2.63
CA PRO A 28 17.48 3.90 -2.86
C PRO A 28 18.26 4.47 -1.68
N LYS A 29 17.70 5.43 -0.92
CA LYS A 29 18.33 6.00 0.28
C LYS A 29 18.38 4.99 1.44
N LEU A 30 17.52 3.98 1.42
CA LEU A 30 17.55 2.84 2.34
C LEU A 30 18.46 1.69 1.87
N GLY A 31 19.20 1.88 0.77
CA GLY A 31 20.11 0.87 0.22
C GLY A 31 19.40 -0.21 -0.61
N VAL A 32 18.19 0.08 -1.11
CA VAL A 32 17.39 -0.83 -1.93
C VAL A 32 17.46 -0.41 -3.41
N GLU A 33 17.85 -1.35 -4.28
CA GLU A 33 17.78 -1.20 -5.73
C GLU A 33 16.44 -1.72 -6.25
N ILE A 34 15.69 -0.84 -6.90
CA ILE A 34 14.40 -1.15 -7.52
C ILE A 34 14.64 -1.79 -8.88
N VAL A 35 14.03 -2.95 -9.11
CA VAL A 35 13.99 -3.61 -10.42
C VAL A 35 12.55 -3.57 -10.92
N ASP A 36 12.31 -2.78 -11.95
CA ASP A 36 10.99 -2.69 -12.58
C ASP A 36 10.66 -3.96 -13.35
N LEU A 37 9.40 -4.38 -13.30
CA LEU A 37 8.89 -5.51 -14.05
C LEU A 37 8.24 -5.01 -15.34
N GLU A 38 8.66 -5.58 -16.47
CA GLU A 38 8.05 -5.33 -17.78
C GLU A 38 6.92 -6.32 -18.05
N ASP A 39 6.00 -5.97 -18.95
CA ASP A 39 4.89 -6.81 -19.42
C ASP A 39 3.92 -7.33 -18.32
N VAL A 40 3.91 -6.71 -17.15
CA VAL A 40 2.98 -7.07 -16.09
C VAL A 40 1.55 -6.60 -16.42
N SER A 41 0.58 -7.38 -15.97
CA SER A 41 -0.85 -7.07 -16.07
C SER A 41 -1.43 -6.66 -14.73
N CYS A 42 -2.75 -6.40 -14.67
CA CYS A 42 -3.47 -6.26 -13.41
C CYS A 42 -3.28 -7.51 -12.52
N CYS A 43 -3.27 -7.34 -11.19
CA CYS A 43 -3.21 -8.47 -10.24
C CYS A 43 -4.43 -9.40 -10.28
N GLY A 44 -5.51 -8.99 -10.94
CA GLY A 44 -6.75 -9.76 -11.02
C GLY A 44 -7.74 -9.51 -9.87
N ASN A 45 -7.39 -8.72 -8.85
CA ASN A 45 -8.28 -8.46 -7.70
C ASN A 45 -9.71 -8.06 -8.10
N PRO A 46 -9.94 -7.16 -9.06
CA PRO A 46 -11.30 -6.80 -9.49
C PRO A 46 -12.10 -7.96 -10.11
N LEU A 47 -11.42 -9.00 -10.58
CA LEU A 47 -12.08 -10.18 -11.19
C LEU A 47 -12.42 -11.27 -10.18
N GLN A 48 -11.94 -11.17 -8.95
CA GLN A 48 -12.05 -12.24 -7.96
C GLN A 48 -13.49 -12.68 -7.68
N SER A 49 -14.43 -11.74 -7.65
CA SER A 49 -15.85 -12.02 -7.43
C SER A 49 -16.60 -12.55 -8.66
N VAL A 50 -16.02 -12.39 -9.86
CA VAL A 50 -16.65 -12.76 -11.13
C VAL A 50 -16.03 -14.03 -11.69
N ASN A 51 -14.71 -14.14 -11.64
CA ASN A 51 -13.96 -15.28 -12.14
C ASN A 51 -12.68 -15.48 -11.32
N THR A 52 -12.77 -16.26 -10.27
CA THR A 52 -11.65 -16.56 -9.35
C THR A 52 -10.45 -17.17 -10.08
N PHE A 53 -10.68 -18.04 -11.08
CA PHE A 53 -9.59 -18.65 -11.83
C PHE A 53 -8.81 -17.61 -12.67
N ALA A 54 -9.53 -16.69 -13.32
CA ALA A 54 -8.87 -15.60 -14.07
C ALA A 54 -8.06 -14.69 -13.15
N SER A 55 -8.60 -14.34 -11.97
CA SER A 55 -7.87 -13.57 -10.96
C SER A 55 -6.58 -14.28 -10.53
N LEU A 56 -6.67 -15.57 -10.23
CA LEU A 56 -5.53 -16.40 -9.84
C LEU A 56 -4.49 -16.50 -10.96
N TYR A 57 -4.94 -16.71 -12.21
CA TYR A 57 -4.06 -16.78 -13.38
C TYR A 57 -3.26 -15.48 -13.57
N LEU A 58 -3.91 -14.31 -13.48
CA LEU A 58 -3.24 -13.02 -13.63
C LEU A 58 -2.18 -12.79 -12.54
N SER A 59 -2.49 -13.14 -11.29
CA SER A 59 -1.51 -13.08 -10.20
C SER A 59 -0.34 -14.02 -10.44
N ALA A 60 -0.61 -15.26 -10.87
CA ALA A 60 0.43 -16.26 -11.18
C ALA A 60 1.32 -15.82 -12.34
N ARG A 61 0.72 -15.22 -13.39
CA ARG A 61 1.44 -14.66 -14.53
C ARG A 61 2.44 -13.58 -14.10
N ASN A 62 1.98 -12.62 -13.32
CA ASN A 62 2.85 -11.56 -12.83
C ASN A 62 3.97 -12.09 -11.91
N MET A 63 3.68 -13.09 -11.07
CA MET A 63 4.72 -13.77 -10.27
C MET A 63 5.72 -14.52 -11.15
N ALA A 64 5.28 -15.21 -12.20
CA ALA A 64 6.15 -15.88 -13.14
C ALA A 64 7.07 -14.91 -13.91
N ILE A 65 6.57 -13.70 -14.25
CA ILE A 65 7.39 -12.62 -14.80
C ILE A 65 8.45 -12.17 -13.79
N ALA A 66 8.06 -11.95 -12.54
CA ALA A 66 9.01 -11.57 -11.50
C ALA A 66 10.07 -12.65 -11.24
N GLU A 67 9.70 -13.93 -11.29
CA GLU A 67 10.64 -15.06 -11.16
C GLU A 67 11.69 -15.11 -12.29
N LYS A 68 11.37 -14.60 -13.50
CA LYS A 68 12.35 -14.50 -14.59
C LYS A 68 13.49 -13.51 -14.30
N THR A 69 13.29 -12.55 -13.41
CA THR A 69 14.37 -11.62 -13.01
C THR A 69 15.50 -12.31 -12.24
N GLY A 70 15.27 -13.53 -11.73
CA GLY A 70 16.18 -14.24 -10.85
C GLY A 70 16.25 -13.70 -9.42
N LEU A 71 15.41 -12.71 -9.08
CA LEU A 71 15.29 -12.19 -7.72
C LEU A 71 14.36 -13.07 -6.88
N ASN A 72 14.60 -13.07 -5.57
CA ASN A 72 13.77 -13.82 -4.62
C ASN A 72 12.67 -12.99 -3.97
N ASP A 73 12.79 -11.67 -4.00
CA ASP A 73 11.93 -10.74 -3.30
C ASP A 73 11.07 -9.94 -4.30
N LEU A 74 9.76 -9.97 -4.07
CA LEU A 74 8.77 -9.19 -4.83
C LEU A 74 8.05 -8.22 -3.89
N LEU A 75 8.26 -6.93 -4.09
CA LEU A 75 7.61 -5.85 -3.34
C LEU A 75 6.33 -5.41 -4.03
N ILE A 76 5.24 -5.41 -3.28
CA ILE A 76 3.91 -5.03 -3.74
C ILE A 76 3.43 -3.81 -2.93
N LEU A 77 3.00 -2.76 -3.63
CA LEU A 77 2.68 -1.46 -3.03
C LEU A 77 1.17 -1.22 -2.84
N CYS A 78 0.34 -2.18 -3.22
CA CYS A 78 -1.12 -2.08 -3.11
C CYS A 78 -1.67 -3.24 -2.28
N ASN A 79 -2.51 -2.91 -1.29
CA ASN A 79 -3.10 -3.90 -0.39
C ASN A 79 -3.92 -4.98 -1.13
N GLY A 80 -4.73 -4.57 -2.11
CA GLY A 80 -5.52 -5.50 -2.91
C GLY A 80 -4.64 -6.40 -3.78
N CYS A 81 -3.60 -5.85 -4.38
CA CYS A 81 -2.64 -6.64 -5.14
C CYS A 81 -1.91 -7.65 -4.24
N HIS A 82 -1.46 -7.21 -3.05
CA HIS A 82 -0.80 -8.08 -2.09
C HIS A 82 -1.70 -9.25 -1.66
N LEU A 83 -3.01 -9.00 -1.44
CA LEU A 83 -3.97 -10.06 -1.16
C LEU A 83 -4.03 -11.06 -2.32
N SER A 84 -4.26 -10.60 -3.55
CA SER A 84 -4.39 -11.48 -4.73
C SER A 84 -3.15 -12.35 -4.96
N PHE A 85 -1.96 -11.78 -4.81
CA PHE A 85 -0.70 -12.54 -4.94
C PHE A 85 -0.51 -13.54 -3.80
N SER A 86 -0.87 -13.17 -2.56
CA SER A 86 -0.77 -14.06 -1.41
C SER A 86 -1.73 -15.24 -1.53
N GLU A 87 -2.96 -15.00 -1.97
CA GLU A 87 -3.96 -16.06 -2.24
C GLU A 87 -3.50 -16.97 -3.38
N ALA A 88 -3.08 -16.40 -4.50
CA ALA A 88 -2.61 -17.17 -5.63
C ALA A 88 -1.41 -18.05 -5.23
N LYS A 89 -0.43 -17.49 -4.51
CA LYS A 89 0.70 -18.26 -4.00
C LYS A 89 0.26 -19.39 -3.08
N HIS A 90 -0.66 -19.12 -2.17
CA HIS A 90 -1.18 -20.14 -1.25
C HIS A 90 -1.83 -21.29 -2.02
N PHE A 91 -2.81 -21.00 -2.89
CA PHE A 91 -3.54 -22.02 -3.63
C PHE A 91 -2.63 -22.82 -4.59
N LEU A 92 -1.75 -22.15 -5.32
CA LEU A 92 -0.86 -22.82 -6.27
C LEU A 92 0.22 -23.65 -5.59
N ASN A 93 0.62 -23.32 -4.37
CA ASN A 93 1.59 -24.10 -3.61
C ASN A 93 0.95 -25.28 -2.85
N THR A 94 -0.37 -25.24 -2.62
CA THR A 94 -1.10 -26.29 -1.91
C THR A 94 -1.87 -27.24 -2.84
N ASP A 95 -2.22 -26.81 -4.07
CA ASP A 95 -2.92 -27.61 -5.09
C ASP A 95 -2.05 -27.79 -6.35
N GLU A 96 -1.41 -28.95 -6.44
CA GLU A 96 -0.56 -29.30 -7.58
C GLU A 96 -1.31 -29.35 -8.91
N LYS A 97 -2.58 -29.83 -8.91
CA LYS A 97 -3.37 -29.92 -10.15
C LYS A 97 -3.71 -28.52 -10.66
N LEU A 98 -4.07 -27.62 -9.75
CA LEU A 98 -4.32 -26.21 -10.06
C LEU A 98 -3.07 -25.54 -10.61
N ARG A 99 -1.91 -25.76 -9.98
CA ARG A 99 -0.61 -25.26 -10.44
C ARG A 99 -0.26 -25.75 -11.84
N GLN A 100 -0.43 -27.04 -12.12
CA GLN A 100 -0.19 -27.62 -13.45
C GLN A 100 -1.12 -27.02 -14.51
N LYS A 101 -2.41 -26.83 -14.18
CA LYS A 101 -3.38 -26.18 -15.07
C LYS A 101 -2.98 -24.75 -15.40
N VAL A 102 -2.57 -23.96 -14.39
CA VAL A 102 -2.09 -22.58 -14.59
C VAL A 102 -0.81 -22.57 -15.42
N ASN A 103 0.16 -23.43 -15.10
CA ASN A 103 1.42 -23.51 -15.85
C ASN A 103 1.22 -23.96 -17.30
N SER A 104 0.23 -24.80 -17.58
CA SER A 104 -0.06 -25.18 -18.97
C SER A 104 -0.49 -23.98 -19.83
N LEU A 105 -1.22 -23.02 -19.24
CA LEU A 105 -1.59 -21.80 -19.94
C LEU A 105 -0.45 -20.79 -20.00
N LEU A 106 0.35 -20.68 -18.93
CA LEU A 106 1.52 -19.79 -18.89
C LEU A 106 2.60 -20.20 -19.91
N ASN A 107 2.72 -21.48 -20.24
CA ASN A 107 3.64 -21.97 -21.24
C ASN A 107 3.41 -21.38 -22.64
N ASP A 108 2.17 -21.02 -22.98
CA ASP A 108 1.85 -20.36 -24.25
C ASP A 108 2.51 -18.95 -24.35
N GLU A 109 2.79 -18.33 -23.19
CA GLU A 109 3.53 -17.07 -23.09
C GLU A 109 5.04 -17.26 -22.79
N GLY A 110 5.53 -18.49 -22.76
CA GLY A 110 6.90 -18.82 -22.36
C GLY A 110 7.18 -18.49 -20.88
N LEU A 111 6.15 -18.58 -20.04
CA LEU A 111 6.19 -18.33 -18.60
C LEU A 111 5.99 -19.64 -17.82
N GLN A 112 6.49 -19.66 -16.59
CA GLN A 112 6.29 -20.76 -15.66
C GLN A 112 6.27 -20.21 -14.23
N TYR A 113 5.20 -20.45 -13.50
CA TYR A 113 5.12 -20.18 -12.06
C TYR A 113 5.86 -21.28 -11.27
N LYS A 114 6.84 -20.89 -10.47
CA LYS A 114 7.67 -21.78 -9.64
C LYS A 114 7.30 -21.70 -8.15
N GLY A 115 6.71 -20.59 -7.72
CA GLY A 115 6.34 -20.33 -6.31
C GLY A 115 7.54 -19.97 -5.43
N SER A 116 8.64 -19.53 -6.01
CA SER A 116 9.91 -19.27 -5.32
C SER A 116 9.97 -17.91 -4.62
N LEU A 117 9.16 -16.93 -5.05
CA LEU A 117 9.23 -15.56 -4.56
C LEU A 117 8.78 -15.41 -3.11
N LYS A 118 9.51 -14.64 -2.33
CA LYS A 118 8.99 -14.02 -1.11
C LYS A 118 8.20 -12.77 -1.49
N ILE A 119 6.94 -12.73 -1.10
CA ILE A 119 6.06 -11.61 -1.37
C ILE A 119 6.08 -10.70 -0.15
N TRP A 120 6.39 -9.42 -0.40
CA TRP A 120 6.39 -8.37 0.59
C TRP A 120 5.33 -7.32 0.27
N HIS A 121 4.66 -6.81 1.29
CA HIS A 121 4.02 -5.50 1.23
C HIS A 121 5.03 -4.43 1.66
N LEU A 122 4.81 -3.16 1.30
CA LEU A 122 5.71 -2.08 1.71
C LEU A 122 5.89 -2.00 3.23
N VAL A 123 4.84 -2.27 4.00
CA VAL A 123 4.85 -2.16 5.47
C VAL A 123 5.80 -3.19 6.09
N ASP A 124 5.65 -4.48 5.79
CA ASP A 124 6.53 -5.51 6.35
C ASP A 124 7.93 -5.47 5.73
N PHE A 125 8.06 -5.03 4.48
CA PHE A 125 9.36 -4.81 3.87
C PHE A 125 10.16 -3.73 4.60
N LEU A 126 9.58 -2.58 4.86
CA LEU A 126 10.24 -1.50 5.60
C LEU A 126 10.48 -1.88 7.07
N HIS A 127 9.52 -2.55 7.70
CA HIS A 127 9.60 -2.92 9.09
C HIS A 127 10.59 -4.09 9.33
N ASP A 128 10.40 -5.21 8.64
CA ASP A 128 11.11 -6.46 8.93
C ASP A 128 12.40 -6.64 8.12
N ALA A 129 12.43 -6.17 6.84
CA ALA A 129 13.60 -6.34 5.99
C ALA A 129 14.58 -5.16 6.09
N ILE A 130 14.10 -3.93 6.15
CA ILE A 130 14.95 -2.72 6.28
C ILE A 130 15.28 -2.44 7.74
N GLY A 131 14.27 -2.38 8.60
CA GLY A 131 14.40 -2.23 10.04
C GLY A 131 14.64 -0.81 10.54
N LYS A 132 14.36 -0.63 11.83
CA LYS A 132 14.36 0.64 12.55
C LYS A 132 15.68 1.42 12.42
N GLU A 133 16.79 0.74 12.66
CA GLU A 133 18.12 1.37 12.69
C GLU A 133 18.51 1.95 11.31
N THR A 134 18.17 1.25 10.22
CA THR A 134 18.45 1.73 8.86
C THR A 134 17.61 2.96 8.56
N ILE A 135 16.31 2.92 8.87
CA ILE A 135 15.40 4.06 8.65
C ILE A 135 15.88 5.25 9.46
N ARG A 136 16.12 5.11 10.75
CA ARG A 136 16.53 6.21 11.63
C ARG A 136 17.83 6.88 11.21
N LYS A 137 18.81 6.14 10.70
CA LYS A 137 20.09 6.70 10.20
C LYS A 137 19.90 7.60 8.98
N THR A 138 18.81 7.50 8.25
CA THR A 138 18.54 8.32 7.06
C THR A 138 17.78 9.61 7.37
N LEU A 139 17.25 9.75 8.58
CA LEU A 139 16.45 10.93 8.97
C LEU A 139 17.35 12.15 9.13
N LYS A 140 16.95 13.25 8.48
CA LYS A 140 17.55 14.58 8.64
C LYS A 140 16.66 15.47 9.50
N ASN A 141 15.37 15.34 9.34
CA ASN A 141 14.34 16.12 10.00
C ASN A 141 13.39 15.16 10.75
N PRO A 142 13.72 14.71 11.97
CA PRO A 142 12.80 13.91 12.78
C PRO A 142 11.47 14.64 12.99
N LEU A 143 10.38 13.89 12.99
CA LEU A 143 9.02 14.44 13.03
C LEU A 143 8.50 14.58 14.47
N ASP A 144 9.36 15.02 15.39
CA ASP A 144 9.04 15.13 16.80
C ASP A 144 7.87 16.13 17.03
N GLY A 145 6.88 15.65 17.80
CA GLY A 145 5.67 16.44 18.11
C GLY A 145 4.54 16.31 17.08
N LEU A 146 4.81 15.75 15.90
CA LEU A 146 3.76 15.48 14.92
C LEU A 146 2.84 14.36 15.41
N LYS A 147 1.52 14.55 15.28
CA LYS A 147 0.51 13.55 15.63
C LYS A 147 -0.22 13.12 14.36
N VAL A 148 -0.17 11.85 14.02
CA VAL A 148 -0.85 11.32 12.84
C VAL A 148 -1.67 10.09 13.19
N ALA A 149 -2.71 9.81 12.41
CA ALA A 149 -3.42 8.55 12.46
C ALA A 149 -2.97 7.65 11.30
N SER A 150 -2.90 6.34 11.52
CA SER A 150 -2.53 5.37 10.51
C SER A 150 -3.75 4.68 9.88
N HIS A 151 -3.67 4.34 8.60
CA HIS A 151 -4.63 3.47 7.93
C HIS A 151 -3.95 2.25 7.33
N TYR A 152 -4.13 1.10 7.96
CA TYR A 152 -3.59 -0.17 7.46
C TYR A 152 -4.26 -0.63 6.17
N GLY A 153 -5.57 -0.40 6.05
CA GLY A 153 -6.39 -1.06 5.05
C GLY A 153 -6.65 -2.53 5.39
N CYS A 154 -7.71 -3.09 4.85
CA CYS A 154 -8.18 -4.43 5.22
C CYS A 154 -7.34 -5.56 4.57
N HIS A 155 -6.91 -5.39 3.32
CA HIS A 155 -6.35 -6.48 2.51
C HIS A 155 -4.90 -6.86 2.86
N ILE A 156 -4.17 -6.11 3.67
CA ILE A 156 -2.83 -6.52 4.15
C ILE A 156 -2.87 -7.31 5.45
N ILE A 157 -3.96 -7.22 6.21
CA ILE A 157 -4.10 -7.90 7.50
C ILE A 157 -5.15 -9.02 7.49
N ARG A 158 -6.04 -9.07 6.50
CA ARG A 158 -7.13 -10.06 6.40
C ARG A 158 -7.18 -10.71 5.01
N PRO A 159 -7.55 -12.00 4.92
CA PRO A 159 -7.82 -12.94 6.02
C PRO A 159 -6.53 -13.35 6.75
N SER A 160 -6.60 -13.54 8.07
CA SER A 160 -5.45 -13.90 8.93
C SER A 160 -4.83 -15.25 8.56
N THR A 161 -5.60 -16.15 7.96
CA THR A 161 -5.17 -17.50 7.55
C THR A 161 -4.10 -17.54 6.46
N LEU A 162 -3.80 -16.43 5.81
CA LEU A 162 -2.81 -16.35 4.72
C LEU A 162 -1.42 -15.87 5.15
N GLY A 163 -1.12 -15.81 6.45
CA GLY A 163 0.16 -15.31 6.95
C GLY A 163 0.37 -13.85 6.55
N ARG A 164 -0.44 -12.97 7.11
CA ARG A 164 -0.51 -11.55 6.72
C ARG A 164 0.67 -10.73 7.21
N VAL A 165 0.74 -9.50 6.73
CA VAL A 165 1.79 -8.50 7.02
C VAL A 165 1.92 -8.22 8.53
N ASP A 166 0.78 -8.20 9.23
CA ASP A 166 0.69 -7.87 10.64
C ASP A 166 -0.49 -8.60 11.30
N ASP A 167 -0.67 -8.45 12.61
CA ASP A 167 -1.83 -8.96 13.32
C ASP A 167 -3.14 -8.41 12.74
N ALA A 168 -4.16 -9.27 12.64
CA ALA A 168 -5.43 -8.90 12.01
C ALA A 168 -6.35 -8.06 12.91
N GLU A 169 -6.11 -8.08 14.22
CA GLU A 169 -6.96 -7.43 15.24
C GLU A 169 -6.23 -6.30 15.97
N ASP A 170 -4.89 -6.41 16.14
CA ASP A 170 -4.06 -5.39 16.78
C ASP A 170 -2.76 -5.15 15.99
N PRO A 171 -2.85 -4.65 14.73
CA PRO A 171 -1.66 -4.38 13.92
C PRO A 171 -0.85 -3.22 14.48
N ARG A 172 0.49 -3.35 14.48
CA ARG A 172 1.44 -2.39 15.07
C ARG A 172 2.50 -1.88 14.10
N LYS A 173 2.85 -2.62 13.07
CA LYS A 173 4.01 -2.30 12.22
C LYS A 173 3.94 -0.90 11.59
N MET A 174 2.78 -0.48 11.11
CA MET A 174 2.65 0.85 10.50
C MET A 174 2.75 1.97 11.55
N ASP A 175 2.20 1.74 12.74
CA ASP A 175 2.34 2.68 13.84
C ASP A 175 3.79 2.79 14.30
N GLU A 176 4.48 1.66 14.45
CA GLU A 176 5.90 1.64 14.79
C GLU A 176 6.76 2.32 13.71
N LEU A 177 6.46 2.09 12.43
CA LEU A 177 7.13 2.80 11.33
C LEU A 177 6.97 4.32 11.43
N ILE A 178 5.78 4.81 11.79
CA ILE A 178 5.51 6.25 12.04
C ILE A 178 6.33 6.74 13.25
N GLU A 179 6.33 5.98 14.32
CA GLU A 179 7.07 6.31 15.55
C GLU A 179 8.59 6.30 15.35
N TRP A 180 9.09 5.47 14.44
CA TRP A 180 10.51 5.48 14.09
C TRP A 180 10.94 6.80 13.44
N LEU A 181 10.02 7.55 12.85
CA LEU A 181 10.29 8.89 12.30
C LEU A 181 10.28 9.99 13.36
N GLY A 182 9.88 9.71 14.60
CA GLY A 182 9.70 10.68 15.68
C GLY A 182 8.27 11.15 15.88
N ALA A 183 7.37 10.89 14.93
CA ALA A 183 5.95 11.22 15.06
C ALA A 183 5.23 10.29 16.04
N LYS A 184 4.08 10.74 16.55
CA LYS A 184 3.19 9.93 17.39
C LYS A 184 2.06 9.37 16.55
N SER A 185 1.91 8.05 16.51
CA SER A 185 0.70 7.40 15.96
C SER A 185 -0.43 7.44 16.98
N ILE A 186 -1.58 7.99 16.58
CA ILE A 186 -2.76 8.11 17.42
C ILE A 186 -3.73 6.99 17.08
N ASP A 187 -4.04 6.19 18.08
CA ASP A 187 -5.01 5.09 17.95
C ASP A 187 -6.45 5.59 17.94
N TYR A 188 -7.33 4.86 17.23
CA TYR A 188 -8.75 5.21 17.12
C TYR A 188 -9.58 3.98 16.77
N SER A 189 -10.87 4.00 17.13
CA SER A 189 -11.78 2.85 17.01
C SER A 189 -11.99 2.35 15.58
N GLU A 190 -12.03 3.28 14.60
CA GLU A 190 -12.27 2.97 13.19
C GLU A 190 -11.00 2.58 12.42
N LYS A 191 -9.85 2.40 13.08
CA LYS A 191 -8.54 2.13 12.47
C LYS A 191 -8.57 0.96 11.48
N LEU A 192 -9.28 -0.10 11.82
CA LEU A 192 -9.39 -1.33 11.03
C LEU A 192 -10.58 -1.35 10.05
N ASP A 193 -11.40 -0.30 10.02
CA ASP A 193 -12.52 -0.23 9.10
C ASP A 193 -12.07 -0.07 7.65
N CYS A 194 -12.89 -0.57 6.74
CA CYS A 194 -12.62 -0.50 5.30
C CYS A 194 -12.70 0.93 4.77
N CYS A 195 -11.84 1.28 3.81
CA CYS A 195 -11.92 2.54 3.07
C CYS A 195 -13.09 2.61 2.06
N GLY A 196 -13.79 1.50 1.82
CA GLY A 196 -14.89 1.42 0.88
C GLY A 196 -14.51 1.30 -0.60
N ALA A 197 -13.24 1.45 -0.98
CA ALA A 197 -12.83 1.54 -2.39
C ALA A 197 -13.31 0.38 -3.28
N VAL A 198 -13.38 -0.83 -2.74
CA VAL A 198 -13.84 -2.03 -3.50
C VAL A 198 -15.33 -1.97 -3.88
N LEU A 199 -16.13 -1.18 -3.14
CA LEU A 199 -17.56 -0.99 -3.39
C LEU A 199 -17.86 0.18 -4.34
N LEU A 200 -16.85 0.99 -4.68
CA LEU A 200 -17.07 2.28 -5.35
C LEU A 200 -17.81 2.17 -6.70
N LEU A 201 -17.58 1.09 -7.46
CA LEU A 201 -18.21 0.89 -8.75
C LEU A 201 -19.61 0.26 -8.65
N SER A 202 -19.86 -0.57 -7.63
CA SER A 202 -21.11 -1.30 -7.49
C SER A 202 -22.09 -0.63 -6.52
N HIS A 203 -21.60 -0.01 -5.46
CA HIS A 203 -22.38 0.62 -4.40
C HIS A 203 -21.69 1.93 -3.94
N PRO A 204 -21.68 2.98 -4.78
CA PRO A 204 -20.92 4.21 -4.52
C PRO A 204 -21.31 4.89 -3.21
N ASP A 205 -22.61 4.96 -2.88
CA ASP A 205 -23.08 5.60 -1.65
C ASP A 205 -22.55 4.88 -0.39
N ALA A 206 -22.57 3.55 -0.38
CA ALA A 206 -21.98 2.77 0.71
C ALA A 206 -20.47 2.97 0.80
N ALA A 207 -19.77 2.97 -0.33
CA ALA A 207 -18.33 3.21 -0.39
C ALA A 207 -17.94 4.56 0.21
N LEU A 208 -18.63 5.62 -0.20
CA LEU A 208 -18.41 6.99 0.29
C LEU A 208 -18.79 7.13 1.78
N THR A 209 -19.85 6.44 2.22
CA THR A 209 -20.26 6.42 3.63
C THR A 209 -19.19 5.79 4.52
N PHE A 210 -18.63 4.61 4.15
CA PHE A 210 -17.55 3.98 4.92
C PHE A 210 -16.33 4.90 5.04
N ALA A 211 -15.88 5.47 3.92
CA ALA A 211 -14.77 6.42 3.93
C ALA A 211 -15.10 7.64 4.81
N GLY A 212 -16.32 8.15 4.70
CA GLY A 212 -16.76 9.35 5.42
C GLY A 212 -16.83 9.17 6.93
N LEU A 213 -17.34 8.05 7.41
CA LEU A 213 -17.38 7.75 8.84
C LEU A 213 -15.97 7.69 9.43
N LYS A 214 -15.05 6.98 8.75
CA LYS A 214 -13.65 6.92 9.15
C LYS A 214 -12.99 8.30 9.14
N MET A 215 -13.13 9.08 8.08
CA MET A 215 -12.52 10.40 7.97
C MET A 215 -13.07 11.39 9.02
N LYS A 216 -14.36 11.29 9.36
CA LYS A 216 -14.95 12.05 10.49
C LYS A 216 -14.32 11.69 11.82
N ALA A 217 -14.12 10.40 12.09
CA ALA A 217 -13.44 9.94 13.30
C ALA A 217 -12.01 10.49 13.36
N VAL A 218 -11.24 10.34 12.28
CA VAL A 218 -9.86 10.86 12.17
C VAL A 218 -9.81 12.38 12.39
N GLN A 219 -10.70 13.15 11.75
CA GLN A 219 -10.77 14.59 11.95
C GLN A 219 -11.09 14.97 13.40
N GLY A 220 -11.95 14.17 14.05
CA GLY A 220 -12.30 14.38 15.48
C GLY A 220 -11.14 14.18 16.44
N LEU A 221 -10.07 13.49 16.05
CA LEU A 221 -8.86 13.30 16.86
C LEU A 221 -7.99 14.57 16.92
N GLY A 222 -8.17 15.52 16.01
CA GLY A 222 -7.30 16.69 15.89
C GLY A 222 -5.86 16.34 15.54
N VAL A 223 -5.66 15.30 14.70
CA VAL A 223 -4.33 14.89 14.20
C VAL A 223 -3.86 15.81 13.09
N ASP A 224 -2.55 15.87 12.90
CA ASP A 224 -1.91 16.69 11.88
C ASP A 224 -1.98 16.06 10.48
N GLY A 225 -2.18 14.74 10.42
CA GLY A 225 -2.30 14.04 9.15
C GLY A 225 -2.82 12.61 9.29
N PHE A 226 -3.22 12.04 8.15
CA PHE A 226 -3.69 10.66 8.00
C PHE A 226 -2.78 9.93 7.03
N VAL A 227 -2.14 8.86 7.50
CA VAL A 227 -1.06 8.17 6.80
C VAL A 227 -1.53 6.83 6.28
N ASP A 228 -1.32 6.55 5.00
CA ASP A 228 -1.64 5.26 4.38
C ASP A 228 -0.52 4.72 3.48
N THR A 229 -0.71 3.50 2.96
CA THR A 229 0.23 2.80 2.07
C THR A 229 -0.49 2.11 0.92
N CYS A 230 -1.77 2.43 0.67
CA CYS A 230 -2.54 1.77 -0.37
C CYS A 230 -3.11 2.79 -1.37
N PRO A 231 -2.81 2.67 -2.68
CA PRO A 231 -3.28 3.62 -3.68
C PRO A 231 -4.81 3.70 -3.77
N SER A 232 -5.52 2.59 -3.53
CA SER A 232 -6.98 2.58 -3.54
C SER A 232 -7.58 3.27 -2.31
N CYS A 233 -6.97 3.12 -1.14
CA CYS A 233 -7.39 3.81 0.08
C CYS A 233 -7.10 5.31 -0.03
N HIS A 234 -5.91 5.68 -0.49
CA HIS A 234 -5.51 7.06 -0.72
C HIS A 234 -6.47 7.77 -1.69
N MET A 235 -6.85 7.11 -2.77
CA MET A 235 -7.85 7.64 -3.71
C MET A 235 -9.17 8.00 -3.01
N MET A 236 -9.60 7.23 -2.01
CA MET A 236 -10.82 7.53 -1.25
C MET A 236 -10.64 8.70 -0.30
N PHE A 237 -9.53 8.74 0.44
CA PHE A 237 -9.31 9.70 1.51
C PHE A 237 -8.74 11.04 1.02
N ASP A 238 -7.86 11.03 0.02
CA ASP A 238 -7.26 12.21 -0.55
C ASP A 238 -8.11 12.79 -1.70
N MET A 239 -8.24 12.04 -2.81
CA MET A 239 -8.85 12.57 -4.04
C MET A 239 -10.35 12.79 -3.92
N ARG A 240 -11.05 11.97 -3.12
CA ARG A 240 -12.52 11.99 -2.98
C ARG A 240 -13.00 12.63 -1.69
N GLN A 241 -12.12 13.24 -0.91
CA GLN A 241 -12.45 13.77 0.42
C GLN A 241 -13.66 14.71 0.42
N LYS A 242 -13.82 15.54 -0.62
CA LYS A 242 -14.99 16.43 -0.78
C LYS A 242 -16.29 15.65 -0.95
N SER A 243 -16.30 14.63 -1.82
CA SER A 243 -17.48 13.79 -2.06
C SER A 243 -17.80 12.92 -0.84
N VAL A 244 -16.77 12.39 -0.20
CA VAL A 244 -16.84 11.61 1.04
C VAL A 244 -17.45 12.46 2.15
N GLY A 245 -17.00 13.69 2.35
CA GLY A 245 -17.54 14.62 3.33
C GLY A 245 -18.99 14.98 3.07
N ALA A 246 -19.35 15.26 1.83
CA ALA A 246 -20.74 15.58 1.44
C ALA A 246 -21.70 14.43 1.78
N THR A 247 -21.30 13.17 1.56
CA THR A 247 -22.13 11.99 1.86
C THR A 247 -22.45 11.85 3.35
N VAL A 248 -21.53 12.23 4.23
CA VAL A 248 -21.72 12.13 5.69
C VAL A 248 -22.08 13.48 6.34
N GLY A 249 -22.41 14.50 5.55
CA GLY A 249 -22.80 15.83 6.03
C GLY A 249 -21.71 16.55 6.82
N ALA A 250 -20.44 16.37 6.43
CA ALA A 250 -19.29 16.97 7.11
C ALA A 250 -18.36 17.68 6.11
N LYS A 251 -17.80 18.81 6.52
CA LYS A 251 -16.64 19.38 5.83
C LYS A 251 -15.41 18.68 6.36
N LEU A 252 -14.73 17.93 5.48
CA LEU A 252 -13.50 17.23 5.80
C LEU A 252 -12.31 18.02 5.24
N ASP A 253 -11.32 18.28 6.10
CA ASP A 253 -10.09 19.00 5.78
C ASP A 253 -8.88 18.26 6.41
N VAL A 254 -8.84 16.94 6.32
CA VAL A 254 -7.77 16.10 6.88
C VAL A 254 -6.62 15.98 5.88
N PRO A 255 -5.39 16.37 6.22
CA PRO A 255 -4.22 16.09 5.38
C PRO A 255 -4.01 14.58 5.23
N VAL A 256 -3.94 14.07 3.99
CA VAL A 256 -3.72 12.66 3.70
C VAL A 256 -2.40 12.50 2.95
N ILE A 257 -1.53 11.62 3.44
CA ILE A 257 -0.18 11.45 2.93
C ILE A 257 0.23 9.98 2.91
N TYR A 258 0.93 9.55 1.86
CA TYR A 258 1.57 8.23 1.87
C TYR A 258 2.69 8.16 2.90
N TYR A 259 2.87 7.00 3.52
CA TYR A 259 3.99 6.78 4.45
C TYR A 259 5.35 7.09 3.80
N THR A 260 5.54 6.75 2.52
CA THR A 260 6.79 7.05 1.80
C THR A 260 7.02 8.55 1.56
N GLN A 261 5.95 9.32 1.36
CA GLN A 261 6.06 10.78 1.33
C GLN A 261 6.47 11.33 2.69
N LEU A 262 5.83 10.87 3.77
CA LEU A 262 6.16 11.28 5.14
C LEU A 262 7.62 10.91 5.51
N LEU A 263 8.05 9.69 5.20
CA LEU A 263 9.43 9.24 5.37
C LEU A 263 10.40 10.08 4.54
N GLY A 264 10.04 10.41 3.29
CA GLY A 264 10.84 11.23 2.41
C GLY A 264 11.07 12.66 2.95
N VAL A 265 10.02 13.27 3.51
CA VAL A 265 10.12 14.57 4.21
C VAL A 265 11.07 14.46 5.41
N ALA A 266 10.92 13.40 6.22
CA ALA A 266 11.82 13.16 7.34
C ALA A 266 13.27 12.92 6.92
N MET A 267 13.51 12.37 5.73
CA MET A 267 14.85 12.24 5.11
C MET A 267 15.37 13.55 4.51
N GLY A 268 14.58 14.62 4.50
CA GLY A 268 14.94 15.91 3.88
C GLY A 268 14.99 15.85 2.36
N ILE A 269 14.13 15.05 1.73
CA ILE A 269 13.94 15.03 0.28
C ILE A 269 13.00 16.17 -0.11
N GLU A 270 13.28 16.82 -1.23
CA GLU A 270 12.48 17.92 -1.76
C GLU A 270 11.02 17.49 -2.01
N ASN A 271 10.06 18.31 -1.59
CA ASN A 271 8.63 18.04 -1.66
C ASN A 271 8.16 17.70 -3.08
N GLU A 272 8.73 18.32 -4.09
CA GLU A 272 8.38 18.08 -5.49
C GLU A 272 8.78 16.69 -5.95
N LYS A 273 9.95 16.19 -5.54
CA LYS A 273 10.41 14.81 -5.83
C LYS A 273 9.55 13.75 -5.17
N LEU A 274 8.95 14.08 -4.03
CA LEU A 274 8.02 13.21 -3.32
C LEU A 274 6.60 13.25 -3.91
N GLY A 275 6.35 14.10 -4.90
CA GLY A 275 5.03 14.25 -5.51
C GLY A 275 3.99 14.88 -4.57
N LEU A 276 4.39 15.63 -3.53
CA LEU A 276 3.46 16.21 -2.54
C LEU A 276 2.48 17.20 -3.18
N HIS A 277 2.88 17.89 -4.24
CA HIS A 277 2.02 18.79 -5.03
C HIS A 277 0.86 18.06 -5.76
N LEU A 278 0.86 16.74 -5.82
CA LEU A 278 -0.19 15.92 -6.43
C LEU A 278 -1.28 15.51 -5.44
N ASN A 279 -1.04 15.63 -4.13
CA ASN A 279 -2.07 15.39 -3.12
C ASN A 279 -3.22 16.39 -3.27
N ARG A 280 -4.44 15.97 -3.04
CA ARG A 280 -5.66 16.78 -3.18
C ARG A 280 -6.22 17.30 -1.86
N SER A 281 -5.88 16.62 -0.77
CA SER A 281 -6.17 17.07 0.58
C SER A 281 -5.25 18.23 1.00
N PRO A 282 -5.62 19.05 2.01
CA PRO A 282 -4.87 20.24 2.40
C PRO A 282 -3.61 19.87 3.21
N ILE A 283 -2.53 19.43 2.54
CA ILE A 283 -1.29 19.01 3.21
C ILE A 283 -0.38 20.16 3.67
N ASP A 284 -0.67 21.41 3.28
CA ASP A 284 0.21 22.57 3.56
C ASP A 284 0.43 22.77 5.07
N GLU A 285 -0.64 22.64 5.89
CA GLU A 285 -0.51 22.77 7.34
C GLU A 285 0.37 21.68 7.95
N LEU A 286 0.26 20.45 7.46
CA LEU A 286 1.12 19.35 7.86
C LEU A 286 2.59 19.66 7.52
N LEU A 287 2.86 20.14 6.30
CA LEU A 287 4.22 20.47 5.87
C LEU A 287 4.82 21.64 6.65
N HIS A 288 4.02 22.66 7.00
CA HIS A 288 4.47 23.76 7.86
C HIS A 288 4.85 23.34 9.27
N LYS A 289 4.26 22.27 9.80
CA LYS A 289 4.62 21.72 11.12
C LYS A 289 5.92 20.91 11.10
N ILE A 290 6.31 20.42 9.93
CA ILE A 290 7.53 19.61 9.74
C ILE A 290 8.74 20.50 9.39
N ALA A 291 8.51 21.67 8.80
CA ALA A 291 9.55 22.62 8.37
C ALA A 291 10.21 23.33 9.57
#